data_bcb95e5831dff2874c71133748ba199a
#
_entry.id   bcb95e5831dff2874c71133748ba199a
#
_cell.length_a   1.000
_cell.length_b   1.000
_cell.length_c   1.000
_cell.angle_alpha   90.00
_cell.angle_beta   90.00
_cell.angle_gamma   90.00
#
_symmetry.space_group_name_H-M   'P 1'
#
loop_
_entity.id
_entity.type
_entity.pdbx_description
1 polymer ?
#
loop_
_entity_poly.entity_id
_entity_poly.type
_entity_poly.pdbx_seq_one_letter_code
_entity_poly.pdbx_strand_id
1 'polypeptide(L)'
;MKRRDFCKGLAVTLAAGTLAPAAALPQAGAATALVGRAVPDDYYTLWYRSDRCGADLRHDYYYSDSLFDHPATEYDNQLALATLGMAAAADCPWESDQRYWMEGEVGRADHIRDAFAKLGFTEVQLFNYTHSLNDTPDTVGCAIARKTLVRGGRQVTIIGAFLRGSGYGAEWSGNLHAGPGSAHVGFVTAARQLVEKIRGYVQTSAKRQPLGTLKLWMGGYSRGGGVANLVAARLPAVLPQLEKKNTFVYTFAAPASLTAADCPDLQQDYDNNHAADGSLKNSED
;
A
#
# COMPACT_ATOMS: atom_id res chain seq x y z
N MET A 1 4.27 6.76 -48.59
CA MET A 1 3.01 7.50 -48.88
C MET A 1 2.85 8.61 -47.87
N LYS A 2 2.62 9.84 -48.36
CA LYS A 2 2.82 11.11 -47.65
C LYS A 2 1.71 11.39 -46.62
N ARG A 3 2.15 11.86 -45.41
CA ARG A 3 1.30 12.63 -44.49
C ARG A 3 0.89 13.94 -45.19
N ARG A 4 -0.41 14.23 -45.22
CA ARG A 4 -1.01 15.60 -45.23
C ARG A 4 -2.50 15.48 -45.47
N ASP A 5 -3.28 16.43 -44.85
CA ASP A 5 -4.66 16.78 -45.07
C ASP A 5 -5.72 16.12 -44.16
N PHE A 6 -5.87 16.73 -42.99
CA PHE A 6 -7.19 16.87 -42.36
C PHE A 6 -7.22 18.11 -41.47
N CYS A 7 -7.35 19.25 -42.10
CA CYS A 7 -7.80 20.52 -41.48
C CYS A 7 -8.65 21.25 -42.49
N LYS A 8 -9.97 21.15 -42.42
CA LYS A 8 -10.90 22.15 -42.96
C LYS A 8 -12.27 22.05 -42.31
N GLY A 9 -12.63 23.12 -41.62
CA GLY A 9 -13.94 23.73 -41.68
C GLY A 9 -14.98 23.30 -40.66
N LEU A 10 -15.08 24.02 -39.55
CA LEU A 10 -16.38 24.25 -38.90
C LEU A 10 -16.54 25.76 -38.65
N ALA A 11 -17.37 26.39 -39.49
CA ALA A 11 -17.83 27.76 -39.27
C ALA A 11 -18.91 27.71 -38.17
N VAL A 12 -18.70 28.47 -37.09
CA VAL A 12 -19.70 28.68 -36.05
C VAL A 12 -20.47 29.95 -36.36
N THR A 13 -21.76 29.81 -36.62
CA THR A 13 -22.69 30.93 -36.78
C THR A 13 -23.13 31.43 -35.40
N LEU A 14 -22.76 32.64 -35.03
CA LEU A 14 -23.23 33.31 -33.83
C LEU A 14 -24.66 33.82 -34.05
N ALA A 15 -25.62 33.23 -33.37
CA ALA A 15 -26.97 33.78 -33.22
C ALA A 15 -27.03 34.61 -31.93
N ALA A 16 -27.29 35.92 -32.06
CA ALA A 16 -27.51 36.81 -30.94
C ALA A 16 -28.88 36.51 -30.31
N GLY A 17 -28.90 35.88 -29.14
CA GLY A 17 -30.07 35.66 -28.32
C GLY A 17 -30.02 36.56 -27.07
N THR A 18 -31.09 37.28 -26.82
CA THR A 18 -31.30 38.21 -25.70
C THR A 18 -31.16 37.52 -24.35
N LEU A 19 -30.31 38.08 -23.49
CA LEU A 19 -30.09 37.65 -22.10
C LEU A 19 -31.32 38.01 -21.24
N ALA A 20 -32.07 36.99 -20.80
CA ALA A 20 -32.92 37.11 -19.61
C ALA A 20 -32.07 36.90 -18.35
N PRO A 21 -32.34 37.60 -17.23
CA PRO A 21 -31.56 37.44 -16.01
C PRO A 21 -31.81 36.01 -15.47
N ALA A 22 -30.77 35.21 -15.46
CA ALA A 22 -30.79 33.87 -14.85
C ALA A 22 -30.96 34.04 -13.34
N ALA A 23 -32.09 33.55 -12.81
CA ALA A 23 -32.25 33.36 -11.38
C ALA A 23 -31.14 32.40 -10.92
N ALA A 24 -30.35 32.86 -9.95
CA ALA A 24 -29.30 32.03 -9.32
C ALA A 24 -29.99 30.85 -8.66
N LEU A 25 -29.86 29.67 -9.29
CA LEU A 25 -30.15 28.40 -8.65
C LEU A 25 -29.21 28.29 -7.43
N PRO A 26 -29.72 27.86 -6.26
CA PRO A 26 -28.83 27.55 -5.15
C PRO A 26 -27.83 26.50 -5.63
N GLN A 27 -26.56 26.82 -5.58
CA GLN A 27 -25.51 25.82 -5.77
C GLN A 27 -25.71 24.77 -4.67
N ALA A 28 -26.34 23.66 -5.00
CA ALA A 28 -26.26 22.46 -4.20
C ALA A 28 -24.76 22.16 -4.10
N GLY A 29 -24.19 22.34 -2.90
CA GLY A 29 -22.80 22.04 -2.65
C GLY A 29 -22.54 20.65 -3.20
N ALA A 30 -21.64 20.54 -4.16
CA ALA A 30 -21.27 19.26 -4.76
C ALA A 30 -20.80 18.36 -3.60
N ALA A 31 -21.63 17.40 -3.21
CA ALA A 31 -21.25 16.42 -2.23
C ALA A 31 -19.97 15.76 -2.75
N THR A 32 -18.86 16.01 -2.08
CA THR A 32 -17.55 15.46 -2.46
C THR A 32 -17.70 13.95 -2.47
N ALA A 33 -17.65 13.35 -3.65
CA ALA A 33 -17.80 11.89 -3.78
C ALA A 33 -16.69 11.21 -2.97
N LEU A 34 -17.08 10.27 -2.13
CA LEU A 34 -16.11 9.47 -1.37
C LEU A 34 -15.25 8.66 -2.35
N VAL A 35 -13.96 8.60 -2.06
CA VAL A 35 -13.01 7.81 -2.85
C VAL A 35 -13.02 6.38 -2.33
N GLY A 36 -13.34 5.44 -3.20
CA GLY A 36 -13.62 4.06 -2.81
C GLY A 36 -15.06 3.85 -2.37
N ARG A 37 -15.40 2.64 -2.03
CA ARG A 37 -16.74 2.27 -1.59
C ARG A 37 -16.70 1.36 -0.37
N ALA A 38 -17.66 1.50 0.53
CA ALA A 38 -17.91 0.49 1.55
C ALA A 38 -18.24 -0.85 0.86
N VAL A 39 -17.77 -1.93 1.44
CA VAL A 39 -18.07 -3.29 0.98
C VAL A 39 -18.77 -4.07 2.09
N PRO A 40 -19.61 -5.07 1.75
CA PRO A 40 -20.20 -5.97 2.74
C PRO A 40 -19.13 -6.68 3.56
N ASP A 41 -19.48 -7.04 4.78
CA ASP A 41 -18.70 -7.94 5.62
C ASP A 41 -18.86 -9.36 5.06
N ASP A 42 -17.83 -9.87 4.40
CA ASP A 42 -17.90 -11.15 3.67
C ASP A 42 -16.52 -11.74 3.44
N TYR A 43 -16.50 -12.94 2.86
CA TYR A 43 -15.29 -13.57 2.34
C TYR A 43 -15.04 -13.12 0.89
N TYR A 44 -13.81 -12.65 0.64
CA TYR A 44 -13.37 -12.19 -0.67
C TYR A 44 -12.31 -13.13 -1.22
N THR A 45 -12.56 -13.66 -2.42
CA THR A 45 -11.58 -14.47 -3.14
C THR A 45 -10.47 -13.58 -3.68
N LEU A 46 -9.28 -13.72 -3.14
CA LEU A 46 -8.09 -13.04 -3.61
C LEU A 46 -7.20 -14.01 -4.39
N TRP A 47 -6.62 -13.50 -5.47
CA TRP A 47 -5.72 -14.25 -6.32
C TRP A 47 -4.28 -13.95 -5.96
N TYR A 48 -3.42 -14.94 -6.09
CA TYR A 48 -1.99 -14.81 -5.94
C TYR A 48 -1.25 -15.81 -6.82
N ARG A 49 0.00 -15.54 -7.14
CA ARG A 49 0.84 -16.46 -7.88
C ARG A 49 1.62 -17.34 -6.92
N SER A 50 1.69 -18.61 -7.20
CA SER A 50 2.54 -19.54 -6.47
C SER A 50 3.77 -19.92 -7.29
N ASP A 51 4.96 -19.62 -6.78
CA ASP A 51 6.24 -20.04 -7.37
C ASP A 51 6.37 -21.56 -7.42
N ARG A 52 5.86 -22.21 -6.39
CA ARG A 52 6.01 -23.65 -6.24
C ARG A 52 5.32 -24.46 -7.33
N CYS A 53 4.16 -24.02 -7.78
CA CYS A 53 3.39 -24.72 -8.82
C CYS A 53 3.30 -23.93 -10.13
N GLY A 54 3.90 -22.74 -10.22
CA GLY A 54 3.87 -21.92 -11.42
C GLY A 54 2.46 -21.52 -11.86
N ALA A 55 1.48 -21.54 -10.95
CA ALA A 55 0.07 -21.30 -11.25
C ALA A 55 -0.52 -20.17 -10.41
N ASP A 56 -1.55 -19.53 -10.94
CA ASP A 56 -2.37 -18.62 -10.18
C ASP A 56 -3.30 -19.41 -9.26
N LEU A 57 -3.26 -19.11 -7.99
CA LEU A 57 -4.07 -19.72 -6.95
C LEU A 57 -5.03 -18.68 -6.38
N ARG A 58 -6.03 -19.14 -5.66
CA ARG A 58 -7.01 -18.28 -5.00
C ARG A 58 -7.33 -18.83 -3.63
N HIS A 59 -7.66 -17.90 -2.71
CA HIS A 59 -8.15 -18.25 -1.38
C HIS A 59 -9.15 -17.19 -0.93
N ASP A 60 -10.09 -17.60 -0.08
CA ASP A 60 -11.10 -16.71 0.47
C ASP A 60 -10.64 -16.15 1.81
N TYR A 61 -10.61 -14.83 1.92
CA TYR A 61 -10.25 -14.10 3.13
C TYR A 61 -11.44 -13.27 3.60
N TYR A 62 -11.77 -13.38 4.88
CA TYR A 62 -12.76 -12.50 5.48
C TYR A 62 -12.23 -11.07 5.51
N TYR A 63 -13.08 -10.13 5.09
CA TYR A 63 -12.80 -8.71 5.18
C TYR A 63 -14.06 -7.94 5.56
N SER A 64 -13.89 -7.00 6.46
CA SER A 64 -14.89 -6.01 6.86
C SER A 64 -14.20 -4.66 7.03
N ASP A 65 -14.89 -3.61 6.68
CA ASP A 65 -14.40 -2.26 6.95
C ASP A 65 -14.32 -1.96 8.47
N SER A 66 -15.05 -2.71 9.29
CA SER A 66 -15.03 -2.61 10.75
C SER A 66 -13.74 -3.15 11.39
N LEU A 67 -12.94 -3.94 10.65
CA LEU A 67 -11.62 -4.39 11.10
C LEU A 67 -10.66 -3.24 11.43
N PHE A 68 -10.98 -2.04 11.00
CA PHE A 68 -10.20 -0.84 11.32
C PHE A 68 -10.82 0.01 12.43
N ASP A 69 -11.91 -0.42 13.07
CA ASP A 69 -12.59 0.40 14.08
C ASP A 69 -11.95 0.29 15.48
N HIS A 70 -11.10 -0.72 15.72
CA HIS A 70 -10.26 -0.84 16.90
C HIS A 70 -8.89 -0.14 16.74
N PRO A 71 -8.15 0.10 17.84
CA PRO A 71 -6.77 0.60 17.74
C PRO A 71 -5.82 -0.43 17.12
N ALA A 72 -4.87 0.03 16.31
CA ALA A 72 -3.85 -0.84 15.71
C ALA A 72 -2.86 -1.45 16.73
N THR A 73 -2.92 -1.03 17.99
CA THR A 73 -2.18 -1.62 19.11
C THR A 73 -2.80 -2.92 19.62
N GLU A 74 -4.01 -3.25 19.19
CA GLU A 74 -4.69 -4.49 19.47
C GLU A 74 -4.52 -5.44 18.29
N TYR A 75 -4.09 -6.67 18.55
CA TYR A 75 -3.95 -7.68 17.50
C TYR A 75 -5.33 -8.18 17.05
N ASP A 76 -5.56 -8.19 15.75
CA ASP A 76 -6.75 -8.75 15.12
C ASP A 76 -6.36 -9.86 14.13
N ASN A 77 -6.82 -11.08 14.42
CA ASN A 77 -6.50 -12.24 13.60
C ASN A 77 -7.13 -12.17 12.20
N GLN A 78 -8.34 -11.62 12.07
CA GLN A 78 -9.01 -11.50 10.76
C GLN A 78 -8.31 -10.48 9.89
N LEU A 79 -7.91 -9.33 10.46
CA LEU A 79 -7.14 -8.33 9.75
C LEU A 79 -5.75 -8.87 9.37
N ALA A 80 -5.11 -9.67 10.24
CA ALA A 80 -3.84 -10.33 9.91
C ALA A 80 -4.00 -11.28 8.72
N LEU A 81 -5.06 -12.10 8.69
CA LEU A 81 -5.36 -13.01 7.58
C LEU A 81 -5.69 -12.25 6.29
N ALA A 82 -6.51 -11.21 6.35
CA ALA A 82 -6.78 -10.34 5.20
C ALA A 82 -5.49 -9.67 4.69
N THR A 83 -4.62 -9.25 5.61
CA THR A 83 -3.30 -8.68 5.25
C THR A 83 -2.40 -9.70 4.57
N LEU A 84 -2.44 -10.98 5.01
CA LEU A 84 -1.73 -12.08 4.32
C LEU A 84 -2.22 -12.25 2.89
N GLY A 85 -3.53 -12.24 2.67
CA GLY A 85 -4.13 -12.30 1.34
C GLY A 85 -3.68 -11.16 0.43
N MET A 86 -3.68 -9.94 0.95
CA MET A 86 -3.21 -8.75 0.23
C MET A 86 -1.70 -8.81 -0.04
N ALA A 87 -0.90 -9.25 0.91
CA ALA A 87 0.55 -9.41 0.74
C ALA A 87 0.86 -10.49 -0.31
N ALA A 88 0.12 -11.61 -0.32
CA ALA A 88 0.23 -12.64 -1.34
C ALA A 88 -0.19 -12.14 -2.73
N ALA A 89 -1.26 -11.34 -2.82
CA ALA A 89 -1.70 -10.73 -4.08
C ALA A 89 -0.70 -9.67 -4.59
N ALA A 90 0.01 -9.00 -3.68
CA ALA A 90 1.07 -8.05 -4.02
C ALA A 90 2.36 -8.75 -4.44
N ASP A 91 2.56 -9.99 -4.00
CA ASP A 91 3.78 -10.71 -4.29
C ASP A 91 3.90 -11.04 -5.78
N CYS A 92 5.11 -10.97 -6.26
CA CYS A 92 5.44 -11.25 -7.63
C CYS A 92 6.53 -12.32 -7.60
N PRO A 93 6.19 -13.57 -7.93
CA PRO A 93 7.11 -14.66 -7.82
C PRO A 93 8.35 -14.44 -8.67
N TRP A 94 9.47 -14.95 -8.18
CA TRP A 94 10.65 -15.15 -8.99
C TRP A 94 10.30 -16.15 -10.09
N GLU A 95 10.26 -15.71 -11.33
CA GLU A 95 10.32 -16.60 -12.45
C GLU A 95 11.76 -16.60 -12.98
N SER A 96 12.37 -17.77 -13.03
CA SER A 96 13.66 -17.98 -13.68
C SER A 96 13.62 -17.68 -15.18
N ASP A 97 12.44 -17.48 -15.70
CA ASP A 97 12.19 -17.13 -17.08
C ASP A 97 12.25 -15.61 -17.25
N GLN A 98 13.39 -15.10 -17.72
CA GLN A 98 13.65 -13.68 -17.99
C GLN A 98 12.59 -13.00 -18.88
N ARG A 99 11.70 -13.76 -19.52
CA ARG A 99 10.62 -13.24 -20.38
C ARG A 99 9.60 -12.43 -19.62
N TYR A 100 9.44 -12.62 -18.31
CA TYR A 100 8.48 -11.86 -17.48
C TYR A 100 9.04 -10.53 -16.94
N TRP A 101 10.30 -10.26 -17.17
CA TRP A 101 11.03 -9.09 -16.68
C TRP A 101 11.52 -8.21 -17.81
N MET A 102 10.85 -8.25 -18.96
CA MET A 102 11.12 -7.37 -20.06
C MET A 102 10.78 -5.93 -19.68
N GLU A 103 11.58 -4.99 -20.12
CA GLU A 103 11.36 -3.57 -19.93
C GLU A 103 9.93 -3.19 -20.36
N GLY A 104 9.16 -2.57 -19.48
CA GLY A 104 7.79 -2.15 -19.72
C GLY A 104 6.70 -3.15 -19.32
N GLU A 105 7.02 -4.39 -18.94
CA GLU A 105 6.01 -5.29 -18.38
C GLU A 105 5.78 -5.01 -16.89
N VAL A 106 4.54 -4.75 -16.55
CA VAL A 106 4.09 -4.63 -15.15
C VAL A 106 3.97 -6.04 -14.60
N GLY A 107 5.00 -6.53 -13.93
CA GLY A 107 5.00 -7.87 -13.36
C GLY A 107 3.78 -8.05 -12.45
N ARG A 108 2.83 -8.83 -12.90
CA ARG A 108 1.63 -9.37 -12.21
C ARG A 108 0.95 -8.50 -11.15
N ALA A 109 0.98 -7.20 -11.36
CA ALA A 109 0.25 -6.24 -10.53
C ALA A 109 -1.29 -6.42 -10.63
N ASP A 110 -1.75 -7.28 -11.53
CA ASP A 110 -3.18 -7.51 -11.75
C ASP A 110 -3.85 -8.10 -10.51
N HIS A 111 -3.19 -9.00 -9.79
CA HIS A 111 -3.74 -9.61 -8.58
C HIS A 111 -3.96 -8.59 -7.47
N ILE A 112 -2.97 -7.74 -7.19
CA ILE A 112 -3.13 -6.71 -6.15
C ILE A 112 -4.12 -5.61 -6.57
N ARG A 113 -4.21 -5.29 -7.88
CA ARG A 113 -5.23 -4.37 -8.38
C ARG A 113 -6.64 -4.94 -8.21
N ASP A 114 -6.83 -6.21 -8.55
CA ASP A 114 -8.09 -6.94 -8.36
C ASP A 114 -8.46 -7.02 -6.88
N ALA A 115 -7.50 -7.35 -6.02
CA ALA A 115 -7.70 -7.42 -4.58
C ALA A 115 -8.15 -6.06 -4.02
N PHE A 116 -7.47 -4.97 -4.35
CA PHE A 116 -7.88 -3.62 -3.94
C PHE A 116 -9.29 -3.27 -4.44
N ALA A 117 -9.61 -3.58 -5.71
CA ALA A 117 -10.92 -3.28 -6.28
C ALA A 117 -12.04 -4.05 -5.56
N LYS A 118 -11.83 -5.34 -5.26
CA LYS A 118 -12.78 -6.18 -4.52
C LYS A 118 -13.06 -5.63 -3.12
N LEU A 119 -12.02 -5.17 -2.44
CA LEU A 119 -12.14 -4.58 -1.10
C LEU A 119 -12.56 -3.10 -1.13
N GLY A 120 -12.94 -2.57 -2.29
CA GLY A 120 -13.49 -1.22 -2.46
C GLY A 120 -12.46 -0.09 -2.41
N PHE A 121 -11.18 -0.40 -2.52
CA PHE A 121 -10.13 0.60 -2.66
C PHE A 121 -10.02 1.09 -4.10
N THR A 122 -9.58 2.33 -4.27
CA THR A 122 -9.42 2.99 -5.57
C THR A 122 -8.11 3.77 -5.63
N GLU A 123 -7.84 4.42 -6.76
CA GLU A 123 -6.63 5.20 -7.00
C GLU A 123 -5.33 4.41 -6.78
N VAL A 124 -5.33 3.17 -7.28
CA VAL A 124 -4.16 2.28 -7.14
C VAL A 124 -2.96 2.86 -7.87
N GLN A 125 -1.86 3.04 -7.14
CA GLN A 125 -0.55 3.38 -7.68
C GLN A 125 0.42 2.24 -7.40
N LEU A 126 1.25 1.94 -8.39
CA LEU A 126 2.27 0.90 -8.33
C LEU A 126 3.65 1.54 -8.37
N PHE A 127 4.52 1.09 -7.51
CA PHE A 127 5.92 1.52 -7.45
C PHE A 127 6.82 0.30 -7.56
N ASN A 128 7.83 0.36 -8.44
CA ASN A 128 8.83 -0.68 -8.65
C ASN A 128 8.23 -2.07 -9.01
N TYR A 129 7.12 -2.08 -9.75
CA TYR A 129 6.56 -3.29 -10.34
C TYR A 129 7.03 -3.50 -11.78
N THR A 130 7.62 -2.50 -12.39
CA THR A 130 8.21 -2.56 -13.73
C THR A 130 9.71 -2.60 -13.57
N HIS A 131 10.35 -3.58 -14.18
CA HIS A 131 11.81 -3.64 -14.23
C HIS A 131 12.35 -2.61 -15.22
N SER A 132 13.41 -1.90 -14.81
CA SER A 132 14.21 -1.04 -15.68
C SER A 132 15.68 -1.48 -15.58
N LEU A 133 16.41 -1.37 -16.67
CA LEU A 133 17.85 -1.66 -16.70
C LEU A 133 18.67 -0.77 -15.74
N ASN A 134 18.08 0.34 -15.31
CA ASN A 134 18.69 1.28 -14.35
C ASN A 134 18.24 1.06 -12.90
N ASP A 135 17.44 0.03 -12.63
CA ASP A 135 16.97 -0.25 -11.27
C ASP A 135 18.14 -0.63 -10.38
N THR A 136 18.15 -0.04 -9.19
CA THR A 136 19.11 -0.41 -8.16
C THR A 136 18.61 -1.64 -7.40
N PRO A 137 19.52 -2.46 -6.86
CA PRO A 137 19.13 -3.64 -6.06
C PRO A 137 18.39 -3.26 -4.76
N ASP A 138 18.50 -2.01 -4.33
CA ASP A 138 17.98 -1.52 -3.06
C ASP A 138 16.59 -0.91 -3.22
N THR A 139 15.69 -1.61 -3.93
CA THR A 139 14.31 -1.23 -4.15
C THR A 139 13.35 -2.31 -3.64
N VAL A 140 12.07 -1.98 -3.56
CA VAL A 140 10.99 -2.94 -3.31
C VAL A 140 9.72 -2.49 -4.04
N GLY A 141 8.99 -3.45 -4.61
CA GLY A 141 7.70 -3.15 -5.21
C GLY A 141 6.64 -2.88 -4.15
N CYS A 142 5.83 -1.87 -4.38
CA CYS A 142 4.72 -1.51 -3.50
C CYS A 142 3.50 -1.06 -4.30
N ALA A 143 2.34 -1.57 -3.92
CA ALA A 143 1.05 -1.10 -4.41
C ALA A 143 0.37 -0.28 -3.31
N ILE A 144 -0.06 0.94 -3.65
CA ILE A 144 -0.74 1.86 -2.73
C ILE A 144 -2.12 2.18 -3.30
N ALA A 145 -3.13 2.16 -2.45
CA ALA A 145 -4.50 2.54 -2.81
C ALA A 145 -5.18 3.22 -1.62
N ARG A 146 -6.31 3.87 -1.86
CA ARG A 146 -7.10 4.46 -0.77
C ARG A 146 -8.57 4.10 -0.83
N LYS A 147 -9.18 4.15 0.35
CA LYS A 147 -10.61 4.00 0.55
C LYS A 147 -11.05 5.02 1.60
N THR A 148 -12.15 5.72 1.33
CA THR A 148 -12.70 6.71 2.25
C THR A 148 -14.10 6.29 2.65
N LEU A 149 -14.35 6.23 3.95
CA LEU A 149 -15.57 5.80 4.58
C LEU A 149 -16.12 6.89 5.49
N VAL A 150 -17.40 6.78 5.83
CA VAL A 150 -18.01 7.58 6.92
C VAL A 150 -18.28 6.65 8.09
N ARG A 151 -17.74 6.99 9.25
CA ARG A 151 -17.92 6.27 10.51
C ARG A 151 -18.41 7.24 11.58
N GLY A 152 -19.59 7.00 12.12
CA GLY A 152 -20.18 7.90 13.14
C GLY A 152 -20.29 9.37 12.68
N GLY A 153 -20.59 9.58 11.39
CA GLY A 153 -20.66 10.93 10.80
C GLY A 153 -19.32 11.59 10.52
N ARG A 154 -18.19 10.88 10.74
CA ARG A 154 -16.84 11.39 10.48
C ARG A 154 -16.21 10.65 9.30
N GLN A 155 -15.43 11.37 8.52
CA GLN A 155 -14.68 10.79 7.44
C GLN A 155 -13.45 10.06 7.98
N VAL A 156 -13.24 8.85 7.48
CA VAL A 156 -12.06 8.01 7.74
C VAL A 156 -11.47 7.61 6.39
N THR A 157 -10.19 7.85 6.21
CA THR A 157 -9.47 7.44 5.01
C THR A 157 -8.45 6.35 5.37
N ILE A 158 -8.59 5.20 4.74
CA ILE A 158 -7.66 4.07 4.88
C ILE A 158 -6.74 4.08 3.65
N ILE A 159 -5.44 4.17 3.89
CA ILE A 159 -4.41 3.96 2.88
C ILE A 159 -3.94 2.52 3.00
N GLY A 160 -4.16 1.70 1.97
CA GLY A 160 -3.60 0.37 1.84
C GLY A 160 -2.23 0.47 1.16
N ALA A 161 -1.18 -0.15 1.73
CA ALA A 161 0.16 -0.19 1.15
C ALA A 161 0.73 -1.60 1.28
N PHE A 162 0.86 -2.34 0.18
CA PHE A 162 1.30 -3.73 0.20
C PHE A 162 2.58 -3.89 -0.59
N LEU A 163 3.57 -4.50 0.08
CA LEU A 163 4.92 -4.65 -0.44
C LEU A 163 5.14 -6.09 -0.87
N ARG A 164 5.59 -6.27 -2.12
CA ARG A 164 5.95 -7.59 -2.62
C ARG A 164 7.27 -8.08 -2.03
N GLY A 165 7.49 -9.38 -2.07
CA GLY A 165 8.79 -9.98 -1.83
C GLY A 165 9.82 -9.61 -2.90
N SER A 166 10.95 -10.31 -2.92
CA SER A 166 11.97 -10.12 -3.96
C SER A 166 11.42 -10.56 -5.31
N GLY A 167 11.33 -9.64 -6.26
CA GLY A 167 10.68 -9.88 -7.54
C GLY A 167 11.62 -10.26 -8.67
N TYR A 168 12.87 -9.80 -8.67
CA TYR A 168 13.85 -10.05 -9.74
C TYR A 168 15.27 -10.20 -9.20
N GLY A 169 16.15 -10.80 -10.02
CA GLY A 169 17.50 -11.18 -9.61
C GLY A 169 18.35 -10.04 -9.04
N ALA A 170 18.19 -8.82 -9.54
CA ALA A 170 18.92 -7.66 -9.04
C ALA A 170 18.56 -7.33 -7.58
N GLU A 171 17.31 -7.49 -7.17
CA GLU A 171 16.88 -7.26 -5.77
C GLU A 171 17.51 -8.25 -4.78
N TRP A 172 17.93 -9.43 -5.24
CA TRP A 172 18.61 -10.40 -4.39
C TRP A 172 19.96 -9.90 -3.90
N SER A 173 20.71 -9.14 -4.71
CA SER A 173 21.93 -8.52 -4.22
C SER A 173 21.65 -7.49 -3.11
N GLY A 174 20.53 -6.78 -3.20
CA GLY A 174 20.04 -5.90 -2.14
C GLY A 174 19.69 -6.65 -0.83
N ASN A 175 19.24 -7.91 -0.90
CA ASN A 175 19.03 -8.74 0.29
C ASN A 175 20.33 -9.09 1.02
N LEU A 176 21.45 -9.07 0.32
CA LEU A 176 22.78 -9.35 0.87
C LEU A 176 23.56 -8.07 1.23
N HIS A 177 23.02 -6.89 0.90
CA HIS A 177 23.65 -5.62 1.16
C HIS A 177 23.45 -5.17 2.60
N ALA A 178 24.06 -5.92 3.54
CA ALA A 178 23.91 -5.65 4.97
C ALA A 178 24.59 -4.32 5.41
N GLY A 179 25.69 -3.94 4.75
CA GLY A 179 26.45 -2.73 5.09
C GLY A 179 27.25 -2.83 6.39
N PRO A 180 28.03 -1.80 6.73
CA PRO A 180 28.90 -1.77 7.92
C PRO A 180 28.20 -1.26 9.18
N GLY A 181 26.90 -1.30 9.29
CA GLY A 181 26.14 -0.76 10.42
C GLY A 181 25.17 -1.74 11.03
N SER A 182 24.41 -1.29 12.00
CA SER A 182 23.36 -2.05 12.67
C SER A 182 22.10 -2.22 11.81
N ALA A 183 21.90 -1.39 10.78
CA ALA A 183 20.75 -1.44 9.89
C ALA A 183 21.14 -2.04 8.53
N HIS A 184 20.27 -2.88 7.98
CA HIS A 184 20.45 -3.50 6.67
C HIS A 184 20.31 -2.45 5.55
N VAL A 185 21.41 -2.04 4.92
CA VAL A 185 21.49 -0.90 3.99
C VAL A 185 20.50 -1.03 2.83
N GLY A 186 20.41 -2.21 2.19
CA GLY A 186 19.50 -2.44 1.08
C GLY A 186 18.02 -2.26 1.46
N PHE A 187 17.63 -2.64 2.68
CA PHE A 187 16.26 -2.44 3.16
C PHE A 187 16.02 -0.99 3.59
N VAL A 188 16.99 -0.35 4.22
CA VAL A 188 16.89 1.06 4.63
C VAL A 188 16.72 1.99 3.43
N THR A 189 17.46 1.73 2.35
CA THR A 189 17.36 2.51 1.11
C THR A 189 15.97 2.35 0.48
N ALA A 190 15.49 1.10 0.35
CA ALA A 190 14.14 0.83 -0.13
C ALA A 190 13.06 1.49 0.76
N ALA A 191 13.21 1.40 2.08
CA ALA A 191 12.27 2.00 3.03
C ALA A 191 12.21 3.53 2.90
N ARG A 192 13.36 4.21 2.75
CA ARG A 192 13.40 5.66 2.53
C ARG A 192 12.63 6.07 1.27
N GLN A 193 12.83 5.34 0.16
CA GLN A 193 12.09 5.59 -1.08
C GLN A 193 10.58 5.45 -0.86
N LEU A 194 10.14 4.39 -0.19
CA LEU A 194 8.71 4.14 0.05
C LEU A 194 8.08 5.14 1.02
N VAL A 195 8.78 5.55 2.07
CA VAL A 195 8.30 6.61 2.97
C VAL A 195 7.96 7.86 2.17
N GLU A 196 8.82 8.28 1.24
CA GLU A 196 8.57 9.43 0.38
C GLU A 196 7.40 9.19 -0.60
N LYS A 197 7.26 7.98 -1.15
CA LYS A 197 6.14 7.62 -2.04
C LYS A 197 4.80 7.64 -1.29
N ILE A 198 4.73 7.03 -0.10
CA ILE A 198 3.52 7.03 0.73
C ILE A 198 3.18 8.46 1.16
N ARG A 199 4.17 9.24 1.62
CA ARG A 199 3.99 10.64 1.98
C ARG A 199 3.41 11.45 0.81
N GLY A 200 4.00 11.34 -0.37
CA GLY A 200 3.55 12.02 -1.59
C GLY A 200 2.13 11.61 -1.99
N TYR A 201 1.81 10.32 -1.88
CA TYR A 201 0.47 9.79 -2.13
C TYR A 201 -0.58 10.40 -1.19
N VAL A 202 -0.28 10.40 0.12
CA VAL A 202 -1.17 10.98 1.15
C VAL A 202 -1.35 12.48 0.94
N GLN A 203 -0.28 13.24 0.69
CA GLN A 203 -0.34 14.67 0.43
C GLN A 203 -1.15 15.01 -0.84
N THR A 204 -0.95 14.24 -1.91
CA THR A 204 -1.72 14.42 -3.15
C THR A 204 -3.20 14.11 -2.94
N SER A 205 -3.49 13.08 -2.16
CA SER A 205 -4.86 12.73 -1.78
C SER A 205 -5.52 13.82 -0.95
N ALA A 206 -4.80 14.38 0.04
CA ALA A 206 -5.29 15.45 0.90
C ALA A 206 -5.60 16.76 0.13
N LYS A 207 -4.86 17.04 -0.95
CA LYS A 207 -5.14 18.21 -1.82
C LYS A 207 -6.44 18.06 -2.61
N ARG A 208 -6.85 16.84 -2.92
CA ARG A 208 -8.06 16.55 -3.69
C ARG A 208 -9.30 16.49 -2.81
N GLN A 209 -9.15 15.94 -1.61
CA GLN A 209 -10.24 15.72 -0.67
C GLN A 209 -9.70 15.66 0.75
N PRO A 210 -10.38 16.28 1.75
CA PRO A 210 -10.03 16.09 3.16
C PRO A 210 -9.94 14.60 3.50
N LEU A 211 -8.96 14.21 4.29
CA LEU A 211 -8.76 12.79 4.62
C LEU A 211 -9.57 12.35 5.86
N GLY A 212 -9.97 13.32 6.72
CA GLY A 212 -10.55 12.99 8.00
C GLY A 212 -9.53 12.25 8.90
N THR A 213 -10.00 11.21 9.60
CA THR A 213 -9.08 10.33 10.33
C THR A 213 -8.30 9.48 9.35
N LEU A 214 -6.98 9.62 9.36
CA LEU A 214 -6.08 8.83 8.50
C LEU A 214 -5.71 7.53 9.20
N LYS A 215 -5.91 6.41 8.49
CA LYS A 215 -5.45 5.07 8.89
C LYS A 215 -4.54 4.51 7.81
N LEU A 216 -3.49 3.80 8.22
CA LEU A 216 -2.61 3.05 7.33
C LEU A 216 -2.86 1.56 7.55
N TRP A 217 -3.06 0.82 6.47
CA TRP A 217 -3.07 -0.63 6.45
C TRP A 217 -1.93 -1.12 5.55
N MET A 218 -0.94 -1.73 6.15
CA MET A 218 0.27 -2.13 5.45
C MET A 218 0.62 -3.59 5.70
N GLY A 219 1.10 -4.25 4.67
CA GLY A 219 1.61 -5.60 4.76
C GLY A 219 2.72 -5.88 3.77
N GLY A 220 3.47 -6.94 4.04
CA GLY A 220 4.51 -7.39 3.13
C GLY A 220 5.02 -8.79 3.47
N TYR A 221 5.54 -9.46 2.45
CA TYR A 221 6.10 -10.79 2.55
C TYR A 221 7.62 -10.73 2.30
N SER A 222 8.40 -11.56 3.02
CA SER A 222 9.84 -11.68 2.86
C SER A 222 10.55 -10.32 2.88
N ARG A 223 11.30 -9.94 1.83
CA ARG A 223 11.92 -8.62 1.65
C ARG A 223 10.93 -7.48 1.89
N GLY A 224 9.72 -7.60 1.31
CA GLY A 224 8.67 -6.60 1.51
C GLY A 224 8.25 -6.46 2.97
N GLY A 225 8.22 -7.55 3.72
CA GLY A 225 7.96 -7.55 5.16
C GLY A 225 9.04 -6.79 5.94
N GLY A 226 10.31 -7.09 5.66
CA GLY A 226 11.43 -6.37 6.29
C GLY A 226 11.43 -4.86 6.00
N VAL A 227 11.13 -4.49 4.75
CA VAL A 227 11.01 -3.07 4.37
C VAL A 227 9.77 -2.42 5.00
N ALA A 228 8.62 -3.13 5.08
CA ALA A 228 7.41 -2.62 5.70
C ALA A 228 7.62 -2.24 7.17
N ASN A 229 8.35 -3.06 7.93
CA ASN A 229 8.71 -2.75 9.31
C ASN A 229 9.49 -1.43 9.42
N LEU A 230 10.48 -1.23 8.55
CA LEU A 230 11.28 0.00 8.50
C LEU A 230 10.46 1.23 8.07
N VAL A 231 9.51 1.05 7.15
CA VAL A 231 8.59 2.11 6.72
C VAL A 231 7.67 2.51 7.87
N ALA A 232 7.07 1.53 8.54
CA ALA A 232 6.18 1.76 9.68
C ALA A 232 6.85 2.56 10.81
N ALA A 233 8.10 2.23 11.12
CA ALA A 233 8.88 2.94 12.13
C ALA A 233 9.18 4.40 11.76
N ARG A 234 9.27 4.74 10.47
CA ARG A 234 9.66 6.07 9.99
C ARG A 234 8.51 6.98 9.58
N LEU A 235 7.37 6.42 9.18
CA LEU A 235 6.23 7.20 8.70
C LEU A 235 5.70 8.23 9.69
N PRO A 236 5.58 7.96 11.01
CA PRO A 236 5.08 8.95 11.96
C PRO A 236 5.91 10.25 12.00
N ALA A 237 7.21 10.17 11.73
CA ALA A 237 8.08 11.35 11.70
C ALA A 237 7.78 12.29 10.51
N VAL A 238 7.25 11.77 9.40
CA VAL A 238 6.98 12.53 8.16
C VAL A 238 5.49 12.71 7.87
N LEU A 239 4.64 12.00 8.58
CA LEU A 239 3.18 12.06 8.52
C LEU A 239 2.61 12.17 9.95
N PRO A 240 2.76 13.32 10.62
CA PRO A 240 2.37 13.48 12.03
C PRO A 240 0.86 13.29 12.28
N GLN A 241 0.03 13.38 11.24
CA GLN A 241 -1.40 13.06 11.31
C GLN A 241 -1.70 11.56 11.36
N LEU A 242 -0.70 10.70 11.10
CA LEU A 242 -0.82 9.25 11.20
C LEU A 242 -0.39 8.80 12.61
N GLU A 243 -1.36 8.58 13.47
CA GLU A 243 -1.12 8.14 14.83
C GLU A 243 -0.76 6.64 14.90
N LYS A 244 0.03 6.23 15.89
CA LYS A 244 0.41 4.81 16.12
C LYS A 244 -0.83 3.89 16.17
N LYS A 245 -1.88 4.31 16.89
CA LYS A 245 -3.14 3.54 16.99
C LYS A 245 -3.92 3.39 15.67
N ASN A 246 -3.53 4.11 14.62
CA ASN A 246 -4.12 4.07 13.29
C ASN A 246 -3.18 3.43 12.25
N THR A 247 -2.09 2.79 12.68
CA THR A 247 -1.07 2.21 11.82
C THR A 247 -1.07 0.69 11.96
N PHE A 248 -1.89 0.02 11.13
CA PHE A 248 -2.07 -1.42 11.10
C PHE A 248 -1.00 -2.04 10.20
N VAL A 249 -0.09 -2.81 10.77
CA VAL A 249 1.03 -3.41 10.02
C VAL A 249 1.18 -4.88 10.40
N TYR A 250 1.08 -5.75 9.39
CA TYR A 250 1.32 -7.18 9.55
C TYR A 250 2.32 -7.64 8.49
N THR A 251 3.36 -8.31 8.91
CA THR A 251 4.43 -8.77 8.02
C THR A 251 4.63 -10.27 8.14
N PHE A 252 4.99 -10.90 7.03
CA PHE A 252 5.07 -12.36 6.93
C PHE A 252 6.44 -12.77 6.43
N ALA A 253 7.06 -13.76 7.09
CA ALA A 253 8.41 -14.23 6.79
C ALA A 253 9.43 -13.09 6.65
N ALA A 254 9.22 -12.01 7.40
CA ALA A 254 10.06 -10.82 7.34
C ALA A 254 11.44 -11.11 7.95
N PRO A 255 12.54 -10.77 7.26
CA PRO A 255 13.87 -10.81 7.89
C PRO A 255 13.97 -9.72 8.96
N ALA A 256 14.82 -9.92 9.95
CA ALA A 256 15.14 -8.90 10.93
C ALA A 256 15.76 -7.68 10.23
N SER A 257 15.05 -6.57 10.27
CA SER A 257 15.42 -5.34 9.56
C SER A 257 15.47 -4.12 10.45
N LEU A 258 14.81 -4.18 11.61
CA LEU A 258 14.79 -3.14 12.64
C LEU A 258 15.89 -3.39 13.66
N THR A 259 16.41 -2.30 14.20
CA THR A 259 17.28 -2.30 15.36
C THR A 259 16.59 -1.60 16.53
N ALA A 260 17.08 -1.77 17.75
CA ALA A 260 16.60 -1.03 18.91
C ALA A 260 16.63 0.50 18.70
N ALA A 261 17.59 0.99 17.92
CA ALA A 261 17.68 2.42 17.56
C ALA A 261 16.55 2.87 16.60
N ASP A 262 16.02 1.95 15.76
CA ASP A 262 14.90 2.25 14.87
C ASP A 262 13.55 2.28 15.61
N CYS A 263 13.42 1.49 16.67
CA CYS A 263 12.18 1.33 17.44
C CYS A 263 12.46 1.11 18.93
N PRO A 264 12.84 2.15 19.66
CA PRO A 264 13.14 2.04 21.10
C PRO A 264 11.93 1.53 21.91
N ASP A 265 10.72 1.90 21.52
CA ASP A 265 9.49 1.42 22.17
C ASP A 265 9.31 -0.10 22.02
N LEU A 266 9.66 -0.67 20.86
CA LEU A 266 9.58 -2.12 20.64
C LEU A 266 10.63 -2.87 21.46
N GLN A 267 11.81 -2.30 21.68
CA GLN A 267 12.80 -2.90 22.57
C GLN A 267 12.28 -2.92 24.01
N GLN A 268 11.68 -1.82 24.44
CA GLN A 268 11.10 -1.75 25.79
C GLN A 268 9.93 -2.73 25.94
N ASP A 269 9.06 -2.85 24.94
CA ASP A 269 7.98 -3.82 24.92
C ASP A 269 8.50 -5.26 24.94
N TYR A 270 9.58 -5.55 24.20
CA TYR A 270 10.25 -6.84 24.23
C TYR A 270 10.82 -7.13 25.63
N ASP A 271 11.56 -6.22 26.20
CA ASP A 271 12.18 -6.37 27.53
C ASP A 271 11.14 -6.53 28.64
N ASN A 272 9.98 -5.87 28.49
CA ASN A 272 8.87 -6.00 29.42
C ASN A 272 8.21 -7.38 29.36
N ASN A 273 8.17 -8.02 28.20
CA ASN A 273 7.47 -9.27 27.95
C ASN A 273 8.38 -10.49 27.94
N HIS A 274 9.70 -10.33 27.96
CA HIS A 274 10.67 -11.42 27.92
C HIS A 274 11.59 -11.39 29.14
N ALA A 275 11.94 -12.58 29.61
CA ALA A 275 13.01 -12.73 30.61
C ALA A 275 14.40 -12.50 29.95
N ALA A 276 15.43 -12.37 30.76
CA ALA A 276 16.80 -12.13 30.27
C ALA A 276 17.35 -13.24 29.36
N ASP A 277 16.77 -14.41 29.41
CA ASP A 277 17.09 -15.57 28.53
C ASP A 277 16.28 -15.57 27.22
N GLY A 278 15.41 -14.56 26.98
CA GLY A 278 14.56 -14.44 25.81
C GLY A 278 13.25 -15.24 25.87
N SER A 279 12.97 -15.93 26.98
CA SER A 279 11.68 -16.59 27.19
C SER A 279 10.57 -15.57 27.47
N LEU A 280 9.32 -15.88 27.02
CA LEU A 280 8.17 -15.05 27.38
C LEU A 280 7.91 -15.11 28.90
N LYS A 281 7.73 -13.96 29.52
CA LYS A 281 7.20 -13.88 30.88
C LYS A 281 5.75 -14.36 30.83
N ASN A 282 5.39 -15.34 31.64
CA ASN A 282 4.00 -15.79 31.74
C ASN A 282 3.12 -14.62 32.22
N SER A 283 2.00 -14.41 31.53
CA SER A 283 1.01 -13.37 31.83
C SER A 283 0.06 -13.78 32.98
N GLU A 284 0.46 -14.70 33.85
CA GLU A 284 -0.35 -15.25 34.95
C GLU A 284 0.24 -14.87 36.32
N ASP A 285 0.76 -13.65 36.48
CA ASP A 285 1.03 -13.12 37.83
C ASP A 285 0.31 -11.77 38.03
#